data_ff027ae34e9886932451b8b4c103d088
#
_entry.id   ff027ae34e9886932451b8b4c103d088
#
_cell.length_a   1.000
_cell.length_b   1.000
_cell.length_c   1.000
_cell.angle_alpha   90.00
_cell.angle_beta   90.00
_cell.angle_gamma   90.00
#
_symmetry.space_group_name_H-M   'P 1'
#
loop_
_entity.id
_entity.type
_entity.pdbx_description
1 polymer ?
#
loop_
_entity_poly.entity_id
_entity_poly.type
_entity_poly.pdbx_seq_one_letter_code
_entity_poly.pdbx_strand_id
1 'polypeptide(L)'
;IAAKAIAFSEALTDEFLHYQIQVKKNAATMAQAFVAKDYHLISGGTDNHVMLIDLRNKNITGKEAEAALGKAEITVNKNMVPFDDKSPFVTSGIRIGTPAVTTRGLKEDDMIVIVDLIDEVIQNHEDNGVLEAVRTKVYSLMSGRGLFYY
;
A
#
# COMPACT_ATOMS: atom_id res chain seq x y z
N ILE A 1 -3.81 28.22 -9.88
CA ILE A 1 -2.50 28.81 -9.50
C ILE A 1 -2.43 28.96 -7.97
N ALA A 2 -3.41 29.56 -7.28
CA ALA A 2 -3.42 29.77 -5.83
C ALA A 2 -3.23 28.46 -5.03
N ALA A 3 -3.98 27.40 -5.31
CA ALA A 3 -3.85 26.12 -4.63
C ALA A 3 -2.42 25.52 -4.73
N LYS A 4 -1.77 25.66 -5.90
CA LYS A 4 -0.38 25.21 -6.07
C LYS A 4 0.59 26.06 -5.23
N ALA A 5 0.36 27.37 -5.12
CA ALA A 5 1.21 28.24 -4.32
C ALA A 5 1.09 27.88 -2.83
N ILE A 6 -0.10 27.59 -2.33
CA ILE A 6 -0.32 27.13 -0.95
C ILE A 6 0.38 25.79 -0.73
N ALA A 7 0.18 24.79 -1.59
CA ALA A 7 0.79 23.48 -1.46
C ALA A 7 2.33 23.56 -1.48
N PHE A 8 2.93 24.42 -2.31
CA PHE A 8 4.38 24.61 -2.33
C PHE A 8 4.88 25.36 -1.08
N SER A 9 4.08 26.28 -0.54
CA SER A 9 4.41 26.95 0.72
C SER A 9 4.41 25.96 1.89
N GLU A 10 3.41 25.08 1.96
CA GLU A 10 3.38 23.99 2.94
C GLU A 10 4.56 23.03 2.79
N ALA A 11 4.93 22.68 1.54
CA ALA A 11 6.05 21.79 1.26
C ALA A 11 7.43 22.35 1.68
N LEU A 12 7.53 23.65 1.94
CA LEU A 12 8.75 24.30 2.43
C LEU A 12 8.85 24.34 3.96
N THR A 13 7.86 23.81 4.67
CA THR A 13 7.84 23.82 6.15
C THR A 13 8.62 22.64 6.75
N ASP A 14 9.12 22.81 7.97
CA ASP A 14 9.74 21.72 8.74
C ASP A 14 8.74 20.61 9.06
N GLU A 15 7.47 20.95 9.23
CA GLU A 15 6.38 19.97 9.44
C GLU A 15 6.25 19.03 8.24
N PHE A 16 6.27 19.56 7.02
CA PHE A 16 6.24 18.76 5.82
C PHE A 16 7.50 17.89 5.67
N LEU A 17 8.67 18.40 6.04
CA LEU A 17 9.90 17.62 6.07
C LEU A 17 9.77 16.41 7.01
N HIS A 18 9.30 16.62 8.23
CA HIS A 18 9.07 15.52 9.19
C HIS A 18 8.05 14.50 8.67
N TYR A 19 6.96 14.99 8.05
CA TYR A 19 5.98 14.12 7.40
C TYR A 19 6.64 13.25 6.31
N GLN A 20 7.46 13.81 5.43
CA GLN A 20 8.13 13.05 4.36
C GLN A 20 9.14 12.03 4.91
N ILE A 21 9.83 12.36 6.00
CA ILE A 21 10.70 11.41 6.70
C ILE A 21 9.87 10.21 7.21
N GLN A 22 8.69 10.47 7.81
CA GLN A 22 7.81 9.40 8.26
C GLN A 22 7.26 8.56 7.10
N VAL A 23 6.88 9.19 5.99
CA VAL A 23 6.45 8.49 4.77
C VAL A 23 7.52 7.49 4.30
N LYS A 24 8.78 7.92 4.27
CA LYS A 24 9.90 7.03 3.86
C LYS A 24 10.15 5.92 4.87
N LYS A 25 10.08 6.17 6.17
CA LYS A 25 10.22 5.14 7.21
C LYS A 25 9.12 4.08 7.07
N ASN A 26 7.88 4.52 6.91
CA ASN A 26 6.75 3.64 6.68
C ASN A 26 6.94 2.78 5.42
N ALA A 27 7.40 3.39 4.33
CA ALA A 27 7.65 2.65 3.08
C ALA A 27 8.77 1.62 3.23
N ALA A 28 9.86 1.95 3.90
CA ALA A 28 10.96 1.02 4.15
C ALA A 28 10.51 -0.16 5.02
N THR A 29 9.75 0.09 6.09
CA THR A 29 9.22 -0.97 6.96
C THR A 29 8.23 -1.85 6.21
N MET A 30 7.32 -1.27 5.44
CA MET A 30 6.36 -2.00 4.62
C MET A 30 7.08 -2.90 3.58
N ALA A 31 8.11 -2.38 2.92
CA ALA A 31 8.90 -3.13 1.96
C ALA A 31 9.61 -4.33 2.62
N GLN A 32 10.23 -4.13 3.77
CA GLN A 32 10.87 -5.21 4.54
C GLN A 32 9.87 -6.28 4.98
N ALA A 33 8.68 -5.88 5.43
CA ALA A 33 7.62 -6.81 5.83
C ALA A 33 7.13 -7.65 4.65
N PHE A 34 6.99 -7.08 3.44
CA PHE A 34 6.68 -7.83 2.23
C PHE A 34 7.79 -8.82 1.84
N VAL A 35 9.05 -8.40 1.91
CA VAL A 35 10.20 -9.29 1.62
C VAL A 35 10.24 -10.46 2.62
N ALA A 36 9.98 -10.21 3.90
CA ALA A 36 9.92 -11.26 4.92
C ALA A 36 8.82 -12.30 4.68
N LYS A 37 7.78 -11.95 3.91
CA LYS A 37 6.69 -12.84 3.47
C LYS A 37 6.90 -13.41 2.05
N ASP A 38 8.13 -13.34 1.55
CA ASP A 38 8.48 -13.85 0.22
C ASP A 38 7.72 -13.16 -0.93
N TYR A 39 7.48 -11.85 -0.82
CA TYR A 39 7.05 -11.03 -1.95
C TYR A 39 8.25 -10.49 -2.71
N HIS A 40 8.14 -10.49 -4.03
CA HIS A 40 9.18 -9.95 -4.89
C HIS A 40 8.91 -8.47 -5.17
N LEU A 41 9.69 -7.61 -4.51
CA LEU A 41 9.68 -6.17 -4.80
C LEU A 41 10.62 -5.87 -5.96
N ILE A 42 10.10 -5.14 -6.95
CA ILE A 42 10.95 -4.63 -8.03
C ILE A 42 12.01 -3.71 -7.45
N SER A 43 13.24 -3.84 -7.90
CA SER A 43 14.43 -3.18 -7.35
C SER A 43 14.84 -3.61 -5.93
N GLY A 44 14.24 -4.69 -5.40
CA GLY A 44 14.57 -5.24 -4.07
C GLY A 44 14.08 -4.40 -2.88
N GLY A 45 13.30 -3.36 -3.12
CA GLY A 45 12.78 -2.47 -2.06
C GLY A 45 12.31 -1.12 -2.57
N THR A 46 12.43 -0.08 -1.73
CA THR A 46 12.07 1.29 -2.11
C THR A 46 12.94 2.32 -1.40
N ASP A 47 13.31 3.39 -2.14
CA ASP A 47 14.00 4.57 -1.61
C ASP A 47 13.07 5.77 -1.41
N ASN A 48 11.80 5.62 -1.78
CA ASN A 48 10.80 6.68 -1.75
C ASN A 48 9.51 6.23 -1.05
N HIS A 49 8.37 6.70 -1.49
CA HIS A 49 7.06 6.47 -0.88
C HIS A 49 6.24 5.36 -1.55
N VAL A 50 6.73 4.76 -2.63
CA VAL A 50 5.99 3.78 -3.43
C VAL A 50 6.82 2.53 -3.67
N MET A 51 6.17 1.38 -3.75
CA MET A 51 6.77 0.11 -4.12
C MET A 51 5.93 -0.60 -5.17
N LEU A 52 6.60 -1.33 -6.05
CA LEU A 52 6.00 -2.20 -7.05
C LEU A 52 6.27 -3.64 -6.65
N ILE A 53 5.21 -4.40 -6.48
CA ILE A 53 5.26 -5.79 -6.03
C ILE A 53 4.88 -6.69 -7.19
N ASP A 54 5.75 -7.64 -7.53
CA ASP A 54 5.51 -8.70 -8.50
C ASP A 54 4.79 -9.86 -7.80
N LEU A 55 3.63 -10.24 -8.31
CA LEU A 55 2.77 -11.27 -7.74
C LEU A 55 2.87 -12.63 -8.43
N ARG A 56 3.76 -12.77 -9.43
CA ARG A 56 3.91 -14.04 -10.17
C ARG A 56 4.26 -15.21 -9.28
N ASN A 57 5.06 -15.01 -8.22
CA ASN A 57 5.39 -16.02 -7.23
C ASN A 57 4.25 -16.35 -6.25
N LYS A 58 3.18 -15.57 -6.25
CA LYS A 58 1.96 -15.80 -5.44
C LYS A 58 0.82 -16.41 -6.26
N ASN A 59 1.05 -16.65 -7.58
CA ASN A 59 0.07 -17.24 -8.50
C ASN A 59 -1.25 -16.45 -8.61
N ILE A 60 -1.20 -15.13 -8.48
CA ILE A 60 -2.33 -14.23 -8.60
C ILE A 60 -1.98 -13.09 -9.55
N THR A 61 -2.92 -12.62 -10.35
CA THR A 61 -2.73 -11.46 -11.22
C THR A 61 -2.94 -10.15 -10.47
N GLY A 62 -2.40 -9.05 -11.01
CA GLY A 62 -2.63 -7.72 -10.44
C GLY A 62 -4.13 -7.36 -10.40
N LYS A 63 -4.90 -7.78 -11.42
CA LYS A 63 -6.36 -7.56 -11.50
C LYS A 63 -7.11 -8.30 -10.39
N GLU A 64 -6.78 -9.55 -10.15
CA GLU A 64 -7.41 -10.35 -9.09
C GLU A 64 -7.05 -9.81 -7.71
N ALA A 65 -5.79 -9.46 -7.48
CA ALA A 65 -5.32 -8.85 -6.24
C ALA A 65 -5.99 -7.50 -5.97
N GLU A 66 -6.06 -6.60 -6.97
CA GLU A 66 -6.77 -5.32 -6.87
C GLU A 66 -8.24 -5.52 -6.49
N ALA A 67 -8.93 -6.48 -7.12
CA ALA A 67 -10.32 -6.76 -6.85
C ALA A 67 -10.56 -7.35 -5.44
N ALA A 68 -9.73 -8.30 -5.00
CA ALA A 68 -9.83 -8.92 -3.68
C ALA A 68 -9.51 -7.93 -2.56
N LEU A 69 -8.43 -7.17 -2.70
CA LEU A 69 -8.05 -6.12 -1.76
C LEU A 69 -9.11 -5.02 -1.67
N GLY A 70 -9.71 -4.63 -2.81
CA GLY A 70 -10.81 -3.68 -2.84
C GLY A 70 -12.04 -4.15 -2.05
N LYS A 71 -12.38 -5.45 -2.09
CA LYS A 71 -13.46 -6.01 -1.25
C LYS A 71 -13.14 -5.94 0.24
N ALA A 72 -11.86 -6.02 0.61
CA ALA A 72 -11.39 -5.87 1.98
C ALA A 72 -11.13 -4.40 2.39
N GLU A 73 -11.56 -3.41 1.56
CA GLU A 73 -11.35 -1.96 1.79
C GLU A 73 -9.87 -1.55 1.82
N ILE A 74 -9.02 -2.29 1.13
CA ILE A 74 -7.61 -1.95 0.93
C ILE A 74 -7.42 -1.52 -0.53
N THR A 75 -7.23 -0.23 -0.75
CA THR A 75 -7.06 0.33 -2.10
C THR A 75 -5.62 0.21 -2.58
N VAL A 76 -5.44 -0.49 -3.68
CA VAL A 76 -4.17 -0.58 -4.43
C VAL A 76 -4.43 -0.37 -5.92
N ASN A 77 -3.36 -0.22 -6.70
CA ASN A 77 -3.48 -0.20 -8.17
C ASN A 77 -2.78 -1.44 -8.75
N LYS A 78 -3.46 -2.16 -9.64
CA LYS A 78 -2.77 -3.13 -10.49
C LYS A 78 -1.74 -2.42 -11.35
N ASN A 79 -0.59 -3.03 -11.58
CA ASN A 79 0.51 -2.42 -12.31
C ASN A 79 1.29 -3.49 -13.07
N MET A 80 1.73 -3.16 -14.28
CA MET A 80 2.67 -4.01 -15.00
C MET A 80 4.02 -4.05 -14.26
N VAL A 81 4.66 -5.21 -14.31
CA VAL A 81 6.04 -5.39 -13.84
C VAL A 81 7.00 -5.43 -15.02
N PRO A 82 8.30 -5.24 -14.82
CA PRO A 82 9.28 -5.43 -15.89
C PRO A 82 9.17 -6.81 -16.54
N PHE A 83 9.15 -6.81 -17.87
CA PHE A 83 8.98 -8.03 -18.67
C PHE A 83 7.69 -8.80 -18.34
N ASP A 84 6.60 -8.06 -18.08
CA ASP A 84 5.29 -8.63 -17.81
C ASP A 84 4.77 -9.38 -19.05
N ASP A 85 4.33 -10.62 -18.85
CA ASP A 85 3.73 -11.46 -19.89
C ASP A 85 2.20 -11.29 -20.01
N LYS A 86 1.60 -10.52 -19.10
CA LYS A 86 0.17 -10.20 -19.09
C LYS A 86 -0.13 -8.92 -19.84
N SER A 87 -1.37 -8.78 -20.28
CA SER A 87 -1.83 -7.53 -20.87
C SER A 87 -1.92 -6.39 -19.82
N PRO A 88 -1.88 -5.11 -20.24
CA PRO A 88 -2.06 -3.97 -19.32
C PRO A 88 -3.39 -3.96 -18.56
N PHE A 89 -4.39 -4.72 -19.03
CA PHE A 89 -5.69 -4.85 -18.35
C PHE A 89 -5.70 -5.89 -17.24
N VAL A 90 -4.73 -6.80 -17.22
CA VAL A 90 -4.59 -7.88 -16.24
C VAL A 90 -3.43 -7.62 -15.29
N THR A 91 -2.24 -7.41 -15.81
CA THR A 91 -0.96 -7.16 -15.12
C THR A 91 -0.52 -8.30 -14.18
N SER A 92 0.75 -8.31 -13.82
CA SER A 92 1.30 -9.31 -12.89
C SER A 92 1.71 -8.70 -11.54
N GLY A 93 1.46 -7.42 -11.31
CA GLY A 93 1.84 -6.75 -10.07
C GLY A 93 0.83 -5.75 -9.55
N ILE A 94 1.14 -5.25 -8.37
CA ILE A 94 0.41 -4.16 -7.71
C ILE A 94 1.39 -3.07 -7.28
N ARG A 95 0.90 -1.82 -7.27
CA ARG A 95 1.64 -0.67 -6.76
C ARG A 95 0.99 -0.16 -5.48
N ILE A 96 1.80 -0.01 -4.44
CA ILE A 96 1.39 0.44 -3.10
C ILE A 96 2.25 1.64 -2.71
N GLY A 97 1.65 2.59 -1.99
CA GLY A 97 2.35 3.75 -1.44
C GLY A 97 1.88 4.11 -0.04
N THR A 98 2.71 4.81 0.71
CA THR A 98 2.49 5.10 2.14
C THR A 98 2.02 6.52 2.49
N PRO A 99 1.97 7.52 1.57
CA PRO A 99 1.58 8.88 1.96
C PRO A 99 0.19 8.97 2.61
N ALA A 100 -0.83 8.33 2.01
CA ALA A 100 -2.21 8.41 2.49
C ALA A 100 -2.38 7.86 3.91
N VAL A 101 -1.75 6.70 4.19
CA VAL A 101 -1.80 6.10 5.54
C VAL A 101 -0.96 6.90 6.54
N THR A 102 0.17 7.48 6.12
CA THR A 102 0.99 8.36 6.97
C THR A 102 0.22 9.63 7.33
N THR A 103 -0.50 10.24 6.39
CA THR A 103 -1.38 11.39 6.64
C THR A 103 -2.45 11.06 7.69
N ARG A 104 -2.91 9.82 7.75
CA ARG A 104 -3.86 9.32 8.75
C ARG A 104 -3.20 8.91 10.07
N GLY A 105 -1.93 9.23 10.27
CA GLY A 105 -1.17 9.03 11.51
C GLY A 105 -0.63 7.62 11.73
N LEU A 106 -0.65 6.75 10.71
CA LEU A 106 -0.07 5.41 10.83
C LEU A 106 1.46 5.49 10.80
N LYS A 107 2.10 4.58 11.54
CA LYS A 107 3.56 4.50 11.70
C LYS A 107 4.06 3.09 11.39
N GLU A 108 5.33 2.85 11.65
CA GLU A 108 6.06 1.64 11.25
C GLU A 108 5.37 0.34 11.71
N ASP A 109 4.92 0.26 12.96
CA ASP A 109 4.22 -0.93 13.48
C ASP A 109 2.90 -1.20 12.75
N ASP A 110 2.17 -0.13 12.40
CA ASP A 110 0.94 -0.25 11.61
C ASP A 110 1.22 -0.78 10.19
N MET A 111 2.41 -0.49 9.62
CA MET A 111 2.80 -1.00 8.29
C MET A 111 2.94 -2.52 8.29
N ILE A 112 3.46 -3.09 9.36
CA ILE A 112 3.55 -4.56 9.50
C ILE A 112 2.15 -5.16 9.51
N VAL A 113 1.24 -4.59 10.30
CA VAL A 113 -0.17 -5.04 10.36
C VAL A 113 -0.84 -4.93 8.98
N ILE A 114 -0.62 -3.82 8.25
CA ILE A 114 -1.18 -3.66 6.90
C ILE A 114 -0.66 -4.74 5.95
N VAL A 115 0.63 -5.06 6.01
CA VAL A 115 1.21 -6.13 5.18
C VAL A 115 0.63 -7.49 5.54
N ASP A 116 0.41 -7.78 6.83
CA ASP A 116 -0.25 -9.01 7.26
C ASP A 116 -1.67 -9.12 6.70
N LEU A 117 -2.45 -8.03 6.72
CA LEU A 117 -3.80 -7.99 6.16
C LEU A 117 -3.80 -8.16 4.63
N ILE A 118 -2.85 -7.54 3.93
CA ILE A 118 -2.70 -7.70 2.48
C ILE A 118 -2.34 -9.14 2.14
N ASP A 119 -1.41 -9.74 2.87
CA ASP A 119 -0.99 -11.13 2.68
C ASP A 119 -2.16 -12.11 2.91
N GLU A 120 -2.94 -11.90 3.99
CA GLU A 120 -4.13 -12.71 4.29
C GLU A 120 -5.15 -12.67 3.14
N VAL A 121 -5.38 -11.49 2.53
CA VAL A 121 -6.24 -11.34 1.35
C VAL A 121 -5.67 -12.04 0.13
N ILE A 122 -4.37 -11.85 -0.17
CA ILE A 122 -3.75 -12.43 -1.37
C ILE A 122 -3.74 -13.96 -1.31
N GLN A 123 -3.43 -14.54 -0.15
CA GLN A 123 -3.44 -15.99 0.06
C GLN A 123 -4.84 -16.61 -0.03
N ASN A 124 -5.91 -15.82 0.22
CA ASN A 124 -7.29 -16.29 0.30
C ASN A 124 -8.23 -15.46 -0.61
N HIS A 125 -7.75 -15.00 -1.75
CA HIS A 125 -8.42 -14.00 -2.60
C HIS A 125 -9.79 -14.45 -3.16
N GLU A 126 -10.09 -15.75 -3.16
CA GLU A 126 -11.37 -16.32 -3.58
C GLU A 126 -12.34 -16.55 -2.41
N ASP A 127 -11.86 -16.52 -1.15
CA ASP A 127 -12.69 -16.75 0.05
C ASP A 127 -13.35 -15.46 0.56
N ASN A 128 -14.60 -15.25 0.20
CA ASN A 128 -15.35 -14.07 0.63
C ASN A 128 -15.49 -13.95 2.17
N GLY A 129 -15.46 -15.06 2.91
CA GLY A 129 -15.51 -15.05 4.38
C GLY A 129 -14.22 -14.44 4.97
N VAL A 130 -13.08 -14.83 4.44
CA VAL A 130 -11.77 -14.24 4.83
C VAL A 130 -11.72 -12.76 4.45
N LEU A 131 -12.16 -12.40 3.23
CA LEU A 131 -12.16 -10.99 2.79
C LEU A 131 -13.00 -10.11 3.73
N GLU A 132 -14.18 -10.55 4.17
CA GLU A 132 -15.03 -9.80 5.10
C GLU A 132 -14.42 -9.73 6.51
N ALA A 133 -13.75 -10.79 6.97
CA ALA A 133 -13.02 -10.78 8.24
C ALA A 133 -11.86 -9.77 8.21
N VAL A 134 -11.09 -9.74 7.11
CA VAL A 134 -10.02 -8.74 6.92
C VAL A 134 -10.59 -7.33 6.85
N ARG A 135 -11.69 -7.12 6.14
CA ARG A 135 -12.39 -5.83 6.09
C ARG A 135 -12.75 -5.31 7.48
N THR A 136 -13.24 -6.19 8.36
CA THR A 136 -13.52 -5.83 9.75
C THR A 136 -12.26 -5.40 10.52
N LYS A 137 -11.13 -6.10 10.29
CA LYS A 137 -9.84 -5.71 10.88
C LYS A 137 -9.35 -4.35 10.35
N VAL A 138 -9.53 -4.09 9.05
CA VAL A 138 -9.20 -2.78 8.43
C VAL A 138 -10.02 -1.66 9.07
N TYR A 139 -11.34 -1.83 9.24
CA TYR A 139 -12.16 -0.83 9.92
C TYR A 139 -11.71 -0.59 11.37
N SER A 140 -11.34 -1.65 12.09
CA SER A 140 -10.81 -1.53 13.45
C SER A 140 -9.48 -0.75 13.47
N LEU A 141 -8.55 -1.07 12.59
CA LEU A 141 -7.26 -0.38 12.47
C LEU A 141 -7.44 1.11 12.14
N MET A 142 -8.42 1.43 11.29
CA MET A 142 -8.67 2.80 10.80
C MET A 142 -9.66 3.59 11.67
N SER A 143 -10.22 2.97 12.71
CA SER A 143 -11.13 3.64 13.65
C SER A 143 -10.44 4.82 14.34
N GLY A 144 -11.09 5.98 14.33
CA GLY A 144 -10.53 7.21 14.90
C GLY A 144 -9.41 7.88 14.08
N ARG A 145 -9.04 7.31 12.92
CA ARG A 145 -8.01 7.86 12.02
C ARG A 145 -8.68 8.52 10.81
N GLY A 146 -9.12 9.78 10.97
CA GLY A 146 -9.82 10.54 9.92
C GLY A 146 -8.96 10.78 8.68
N LEU A 147 -9.62 11.08 7.55
CA LEU A 147 -8.94 11.49 6.30
C LEU A 147 -8.40 12.92 6.40
N PHE A 148 -9.08 13.76 7.16
CA PHE A 148 -8.72 15.17 7.36
C PHE A 148 -8.86 15.52 8.84
N TYR A 149 -7.79 16.09 9.41
CA TYR A 149 -7.80 16.76 10.70
C TYR A 149 -7.72 18.26 10.43
N TYR A 150 -8.79 18.98 10.72
CA TYR A 150 -8.82 20.43 10.70
C TYR A 150 -8.77 20.96 12.13
#